data_b33db353c51e7e7dff46c1764b11127d
#
_entry.id   b33db353c51e7e7dff46c1764b11127d
#
_cell.length_a   1.000
_cell.length_b   1.000
_cell.length_c   1.000
_cell.angle_alpha   90.00
_cell.angle_beta   90.00
_cell.angle_gamma   90.00
#
_symmetry.space_group_name_H-M   'P 1'
#
loop_
_entity.id
_entity.type
_entity.pdbx_description
1 polymer ?
#
loop_
_entity_poly.entity_id
_entity_poly.type
_entity_poly.pdbx_seq_one_letter_code
_entity_poly.pdbx_strand_id
1 'polypeptide(L)'
;EESQIKVVVLSRNLTCSNDLDVVCELVGSIGAKQATRKSRIRHKPLADFLDWLAERSTNKIRKQIRSIINDLDYVELFELKNSPFDDYDFFPMGIDGYDGMEQCLETVMLDHATEMVVISPFIDQKTLSEMAACCPKARKTLITRHASVKNETLSLFNDGVYAPKEVLTDKVEKDIVVDLHEKVYFIRSYEGNLTYNHLYLGSTNATRNGFDRNVEFLLHLRFASYKTSYDKFRGELIHEGKDCMFEQVTAVPTDIKDQENTPDELQLRLAIASIQKAEIKQHGECYTITLFCKKTRLPKEDVIIYPLGCQAMEKTLTEGTTFEKMELAMLTEFYVLAVGD
;
A
#
# COMPACT_ATOMS: atom_id res chain seq x y z
N GLU A 1 15.84 27.94 15.03
CA GLU A 1 15.12 27.00 14.13
C GLU A 1 13.85 26.59 14.84
N GLU A 2 12.72 26.71 14.16
CA GLU A 2 11.44 26.21 14.71
C GLU A 2 11.47 24.68 14.69
N SER A 3 11.17 24.05 15.82
CA SER A 3 11.03 22.60 15.89
C SER A 3 9.78 22.16 15.13
N GLN A 4 9.91 21.13 14.30
CA GLN A 4 8.83 20.67 13.43
C GLN A 4 8.69 19.15 13.49
N ILE A 5 7.45 18.67 13.32
CA ILE A 5 7.15 17.27 13.02
C ILE A 5 6.85 17.18 11.53
N LYS A 6 7.48 16.23 10.86
CA LYS A 6 7.21 15.87 9.48
C LYS A 6 6.56 14.49 9.45
N VAL A 7 5.40 14.39 8.82
CA VAL A 7 4.71 13.14 8.53
C VAL A 7 4.82 12.87 7.04
N VAL A 8 5.40 11.73 6.67
CA VAL A 8 5.53 11.30 5.27
C VAL A 8 4.74 10.02 5.11
N VAL A 9 3.69 10.06 4.30
CA VAL A 9 2.87 8.89 3.96
C VAL A 9 3.25 8.43 2.57
N LEU A 10 3.57 7.15 2.45
CA LEU A 10 4.05 6.49 1.25
C LEU A 10 3.11 5.34 0.90
N SER A 11 2.85 5.12 -0.39
CA SER A 11 2.11 3.93 -0.84
C SER A 11 2.94 2.65 -0.82
N ARG A 12 4.24 2.76 -0.52
CA ARG A 12 5.20 1.68 -0.58
C ARG A 12 6.28 1.78 0.50
N ASN A 13 6.82 0.63 0.89
CA ASN A 13 8.05 0.55 1.68
C ASN A 13 9.28 0.99 0.85
N LEU A 14 10.34 1.43 1.51
CA LEU A 14 11.61 1.82 0.89
C LEU A 14 12.26 0.61 0.20
N THR A 15 12.01 0.45 -1.08
CA THR A 15 12.56 -0.62 -1.94
C THR A 15 13.18 -0.01 -3.21
N CYS A 16 14.08 -0.74 -3.86
CA CYS A 16 14.81 -0.26 -5.05
C CYS A 16 14.12 -0.61 -6.38
N SER A 17 12.80 -0.84 -6.43
CA SER A 17 12.11 -1.12 -7.69
C SER A 17 11.63 0.17 -8.38
N ASN A 18 11.42 0.10 -9.70
CA ASN A 18 11.00 1.22 -10.55
C ASN A 18 9.48 1.34 -10.68
N ASP A 19 8.73 1.05 -9.60
CA ASP A 19 7.27 1.10 -9.63
C ASP A 19 6.76 2.53 -9.47
N LEU A 20 5.53 2.76 -9.91
CA LEU A 20 4.80 3.99 -9.63
C LEU A 20 4.39 4.02 -8.16
N ASP A 21 4.73 5.10 -7.47
CA ASP A 21 4.43 5.32 -6.07
C ASP A 21 3.88 6.72 -5.81
N VAL A 22 3.07 6.83 -4.77
CA VAL A 22 2.54 8.10 -4.28
C VAL A 22 3.17 8.44 -2.93
N VAL A 23 3.56 9.69 -2.78
CA VAL A 23 4.14 10.25 -1.54
C VAL A 23 3.41 11.54 -1.17
N CYS A 24 3.06 11.67 0.10
CA CYS A 24 2.55 12.93 0.65
C CYS A 24 3.33 13.31 1.90
N GLU A 25 3.77 14.55 1.97
CA GLU A 25 4.47 15.14 3.10
C GLU A 25 3.61 16.21 3.75
N LEU A 26 3.46 16.10 5.08
CA LEU A 26 2.84 17.11 5.92
C LEU A 26 3.86 17.63 6.92
N VAL A 27 3.88 18.94 7.17
CA VAL A 27 4.79 19.59 8.12
C VAL A 27 3.99 20.34 9.16
N GLY A 28 4.22 20.01 10.44
CA GLY A 28 3.59 20.68 11.57
C GLY A 28 4.62 21.37 12.46
N SER A 29 4.46 22.66 12.72
CA SER A 29 5.33 23.40 13.64
C SER A 29 4.93 23.07 15.08
N ILE A 30 5.91 22.79 15.95
CA ILE A 30 5.72 22.56 17.38
C ILE A 30 5.59 23.91 18.06
N GLY A 31 4.39 24.22 18.54
CA GLY A 31 4.10 25.48 19.23
C GLY A 31 4.64 25.54 20.65
N ALA A 32 4.79 26.76 21.18
CA ALA A 32 5.17 26.96 22.57
C ALA A 32 4.04 26.60 23.58
N LYS A 33 2.81 26.45 23.10
CA LYS A 33 1.64 26.07 23.88
C LYS A 33 1.01 24.82 23.28
N GLN A 34 0.33 24.06 24.14
CA GLN A 34 -0.42 22.90 23.71
C GLN A 34 -1.49 23.29 22.67
N ALA A 35 -1.63 22.49 21.63
CA ALA A 35 -2.61 22.66 20.57
C ALA A 35 -4.06 22.63 21.10
N THR A 36 -4.99 23.19 20.34
CA THR A 36 -6.40 23.18 20.69
C THR A 36 -6.92 21.74 20.86
N ARG A 37 -8.00 21.58 21.64
CA ARG A 37 -8.65 20.27 21.79
C ARG A 37 -9.07 19.68 20.44
N LYS A 38 -9.52 20.53 19.51
CA LYS A 38 -9.94 20.10 18.18
C LYS A 38 -8.76 19.48 17.40
N SER A 39 -7.60 20.14 17.40
CA SER A 39 -6.39 19.68 16.74
C SER A 39 -5.87 18.38 17.34
N ARG A 40 -5.84 18.27 18.66
CA ARG A 40 -5.43 17.03 19.34
C ARG A 40 -6.36 15.85 19.06
N ILE A 41 -7.68 16.08 18.96
CA ILE A 41 -8.65 15.05 18.57
C ILE A 41 -8.36 14.59 17.11
N ARG A 42 -8.07 15.51 16.20
CA ARG A 42 -7.71 15.20 14.82
C ARG A 42 -6.43 14.37 14.73
N HIS A 43 -5.42 14.70 15.54
CA HIS A 43 -4.14 13.99 15.53
C HIS A 43 -4.16 12.68 16.34
N LYS A 44 -5.21 12.45 17.12
CA LYS A 44 -5.31 11.24 17.96
C LYS A 44 -5.10 9.92 17.20
N PRO A 45 -5.67 9.69 16.00
CA PRO A 45 -5.42 8.44 15.28
C PRO A 45 -3.93 8.22 14.94
N LEU A 46 -3.20 9.29 14.59
CA LEU A 46 -1.75 9.21 14.38
C LEU A 46 -1.01 8.91 15.70
N ALA A 47 -1.41 9.57 16.79
CA ALA A 47 -0.81 9.33 18.10
C ALA A 47 -1.05 7.89 18.59
N ASP A 48 -2.27 7.37 18.43
CA ASP A 48 -2.64 5.99 18.79
C ASP A 48 -1.85 4.96 17.96
N PHE A 49 -1.66 5.23 16.67
CA PHE A 49 -0.82 4.37 15.80
C PHE A 49 0.64 4.37 16.25
N LEU A 50 1.18 5.53 16.58
CA LEU A 50 2.54 5.65 17.11
C LEU A 50 2.69 4.95 18.46
N ASP A 51 1.71 5.07 19.36
CA ASP A 51 1.77 4.37 20.66
C ASP A 51 1.68 2.85 20.49
N TRP A 52 0.85 2.37 19.57
CA TRP A 52 0.79 0.94 19.19
C TRP A 52 2.15 0.42 18.67
N LEU A 53 2.87 1.23 17.88
CA LEU A 53 4.24 0.92 17.43
C LEU A 53 5.24 0.97 18.61
N ALA A 54 5.10 1.95 19.51
CA ALA A 54 5.96 2.08 20.67
C ALA A 54 5.90 0.85 21.57
N GLU A 55 4.72 0.30 21.81
CA GLU A 55 4.54 -0.90 22.64
C GLU A 55 5.24 -2.14 22.07
N ARG A 56 5.38 -2.21 20.74
CA ARG A 56 6.03 -3.34 20.03
C ARG A 56 7.51 -3.09 19.74
N SER A 57 8.04 -1.96 20.19
CA SER A 57 9.42 -1.52 19.93
C SER A 57 10.35 -1.78 21.12
N THR A 58 11.67 -1.75 20.86
CA THR A 58 12.68 -1.77 21.92
C THR A 58 12.58 -0.55 22.82
N ASN A 59 13.09 -0.64 24.06
CA ASN A 59 13.01 0.46 25.03
C ASN A 59 13.59 1.80 24.52
N LYS A 60 14.62 1.75 23.67
CA LYS A 60 15.23 2.94 23.08
C LYS A 60 14.28 3.59 22.09
N ILE A 61 13.75 2.81 21.14
CA ILE A 61 12.82 3.28 20.10
C ILE A 61 11.50 3.74 20.74
N ARG A 62 10.98 2.99 21.71
CA ARG A 62 9.77 3.37 22.48
C ARG A 62 9.87 4.77 23.08
N LYS A 63 11.00 5.11 23.70
CA LYS A 63 11.22 6.44 24.26
C LYS A 63 11.19 7.53 23.19
N GLN A 64 11.80 7.27 22.03
CA GLN A 64 11.80 8.21 20.90
C GLN A 64 10.39 8.43 20.36
N ILE A 65 9.63 7.35 20.12
CA ILE A 65 8.24 7.46 19.64
C ILE A 65 7.37 8.23 20.62
N ARG A 66 7.47 7.94 21.93
CA ARG A 66 6.70 8.66 22.96
C ARG A 66 7.09 10.13 23.04
N SER A 67 8.34 10.50 22.78
CA SER A 67 8.71 11.90 22.66
C SER A 67 7.99 12.58 21.50
N ILE A 68 7.91 11.91 20.32
CA ILE A 68 7.19 12.44 19.15
C ILE A 68 5.69 12.59 19.46
N ILE A 69 5.09 11.61 20.15
CA ILE A 69 3.67 11.71 20.58
C ILE A 69 3.44 12.92 21.49
N ASN A 70 4.35 13.17 22.43
CA ASN A 70 4.26 14.35 23.29
C ASN A 70 4.39 15.66 22.49
N ASP A 71 5.31 15.70 21.52
CA ASP A 71 5.50 16.87 20.67
C ASP A 71 4.29 17.12 19.76
N LEU A 72 3.60 16.05 19.33
CA LEU A 72 2.39 16.11 18.52
C LEU A 72 1.25 16.86 19.21
N ASP A 73 1.18 16.82 20.55
CA ASP A 73 0.23 17.59 21.34
C ASP A 73 0.40 19.13 21.22
N TYR A 74 1.54 19.58 20.68
CA TYR A 74 1.86 20.98 20.47
C TYR A 74 1.75 21.40 19.00
N VAL A 75 1.35 20.52 18.10
CA VAL A 75 1.10 20.81 16.69
C VAL A 75 -0.35 21.22 16.50
N GLU A 76 -0.59 22.49 16.14
CA GLU A 76 -1.95 22.98 15.90
C GLU A 76 -2.51 22.46 14.58
N LEU A 77 -1.71 22.45 13.52
CA LEU A 77 -2.11 22.02 12.18
C LEU A 77 -0.89 21.50 11.42
N PHE A 78 -1.10 20.47 10.62
CA PHE A 78 -0.15 20.07 9.58
C PHE A 78 -0.44 20.84 8.30
N GLU A 79 0.58 21.43 7.72
CA GLU A 79 0.51 22.19 6.48
C GLU A 79 0.91 21.33 5.29
N LEU A 80 0.13 21.41 4.22
CA LEU A 80 0.44 20.89 2.91
C LEU A 80 0.85 22.09 2.04
N LYS A 81 2.13 22.45 2.07
CA LYS A 81 2.62 23.60 1.31
C LYS A 81 2.39 23.42 -0.18
N ASN A 82 1.89 24.49 -0.82
CA ASN A 82 1.63 24.53 -2.28
C ASN A 82 0.67 23.45 -2.80
N SER A 83 -0.23 22.97 -1.96
CA SER A 83 -1.19 21.93 -2.32
C SER A 83 -2.60 22.48 -2.49
N PRO A 84 -3.48 21.81 -3.26
CA PRO A 84 -4.88 22.18 -3.38
C PRO A 84 -5.72 21.78 -2.16
N PHE A 85 -5.18 21.06 -1.21
CA PHE A 85 -5.93 20.44 -0.10
C PHE A 85 -6.27 21.47 0.97
N ASP A 86 -7.49 21.35 1.52
CA ASP A 86 -8.04 22.25 2.53
C ASP A 86 -8.02 21.63 3.92
N ASP A 87 -8.07 20.29 4.00
CA ASP A 87 -8.19 19.55 5.24
C ASP A 87 -7.57 18.15 5.10
N TYR A 88 -7.30 17.50 6.24
CA TYR A 88 -6.71 16.16 6.33
C TYR A 88 -7.22 15.40 7.55
N ASP A 89 -7.20 14.05 7.45
CA ASP A 89 -7.40 13.13 8.57
C ASP A 89 -6.49 11.91 8.42
N PHE A 90 -6.22 11.24 9.54
CA PHE A 90 -5.39 10.05 9.60
C PHE A 90 -6.24 8.81 9.89
N PHE A 91 -6.06 7.76 9.11
CA PHE A 91 -6.76 6.48 9.26
C PHE A 91 -5.77 5.32 9.37
N PRO A 92 -5.26 5.02 10.56
CA PRO A 92 -4.57 3.75 10.80
C PRO A 92 -5.58 2.62 10.71
N MET A 93 -5.12 1.43 10.33
CA MET A 93 -5.93 0.21 10.22
C MET A 93 -5.22 -0.97 10.84
N GLY A 94 -5.98 -1.99 11.26
CA GLY A 94 -5.44 -3.20 11.86
C GLY A 94 -4.85 -3.02 13.24
N ILE A 95 -5.22 -1.96 13.94
CA ILE A 95 -4.92 -1.71 15.35
C ILE A 95 -6.21 -1.53 16.14
N ASP A 96 -6.16 -1.73 17.47
CA ASP A 96 -7.33 -1.69 18.34
C ASP A 96 -8.14 -0.38 18.16
N GLY A 97 -9.40 -0.50 17.78
CA GLY A 97 -10.31 0.62 17.56
C GLY A 97 -10.21 1.31 16.18
N TYR A 98 -9.39 0.78 15.30
CA TYR A 98 -9.18 1.31 13.95
C TYR A 98 -9.11 0.16 12.94
N ASP A 99 -10.25 -0.23 12.40
CA ASP A 99 -10.38 -1.24 11.38
C ASP A 99 -11.60 -1.01 10.50
N GLY A 100 -11.56 -1.59 9.31
CA GLY A 100 -12.67 -1.58 8.37
C GLY A 100 -12.77 -0.33 7.49
N MET A 101 -13.31 -0.56 6.31
CA MET A 101 -13.61 0.49 5.33
C MET A 101 -14.69 1.47 5.84
N GLU A 102 -15.53 1.03 6.76
CA GLU A 102 -16.62 1.80 7.36
C GLU A 102 -16.13 3.08 8.04
N GLN A 103 -14.95 3.04 8.66
CA GLN A 103 -14.40 4.20 9.39
C GLN A 103 -13.78 5.26 8.48
N CYS A 104 -13.48 4.94 7.23
CA CYS A 104 -12.80 5.86 6.30
C CYS A 104 -13.61 6.12 5.03
N LEU A 105 -13.59 5.19 4.07
CA LEU A 105 -14.17 5.42 2.74
C LEU A 105 -15.70 5.42 2.76
N GLU A 106 -16.35 4.54 3.50
CA GLU A 106 -17.82 4.44 3.50
C GLU A 106 -18.49 5.70 3.98
N THR A 107 -17.91 6.42 4.94
CA THR A 107 -18.47 7.68 5.47
C THR A 107 -18.67 8.74 4.39
N VAL A 108 -17.88 8.71 3.31
CA VAL A 108 -17.98 9.64 2.19
C VAL A 108 -18.62 9.03 0.94
N MET A 109 -18.72 7.70 0.87
CA MET A 109 -19.30 6.98 -0.27
C MET A 109 -20.81 6.80 -0.15
N LEU A 110 -21.31 6.43 1.03
CA LEU A 110 -22.69 6.03 1.25
C LEU A 110 -23.67 7.12 0.81
N ASP A 111 -24.41 6.84 -0.27
CA ASP A 111 -25.49 7.65 -0.87
C ASP A 111 -25.06 9.07 -1.33
N HIS A 112 -23.78 9.44 -1.18
CA HIS A 112 -23.31 10.78 -1.46
C HIS A 112 -22.27 10.85 -2.57
N ALA A 113 -21.54 9.75 -2.85
CA ALA A 113 -20.53 9.73 -3.89
C ALA A 113 -21.18 9.76 -5.29
N THR A 114 -20.67 10.65 -6.13
CA THR A 114 -21.05 10.78 -7.55
C THR A 114 -20.00 10.21 -8.48
N GLU A 115 -18.75 10.19 -8.03
CA GLU A 115 -17.60 9.78 -8.84
C GLU A 115 -16.55 9.13 -7.94
N MET A 116 -15.91 8.08 -8.45
CA MET A 116 -14.87 7.35 -7.74
C MET A 116 -13.78 6.86 -8.69
N VAL A 117 -12.51 7.04 -8.29
CA VAL A 117 -11.35 6.37 -8.90
C VAL A 117 -10.67 5.54 -7.82
N VAL A 118 -10.44 4.28 -8.10
CA VAL A 118 -9.65 3.37 -7.26
C VAL A 118 -8.38 3.01 -7.99
N ILE A 119 -7.23 3.22 -7.36
CA ILE A 119 -5.93 2.76 -7.83
C ILE A 119 -5.41 1.77 -6.79
N SER A 120 -5.25 0.51 -7.16
CA SER A 120 -4.75 -0.52 -6.25
C SER A 120 -4.18 -1.70 -7.02
N PRO A 121 -2.92 -2.08 -6.79
CA PRO A 121 -2.29 -3.21 -7.47
C PRO A 121 -2.93 -4.56 -7.11
N PHE A 122 -3.41 -4.68 -5.86
CA PHE A 122 -4.09 -5.87 -5.36
C PHE A 122 -5.52 -5.53 -5.00
N ILE A 123 -6.44 -6.33 -5.50
CA ILE A 123 -7.87 -6.16 -5.33
C ILE A 123 -8.50 -7.51 -4.95
N ASP A 124 -9.61 -7.48 -4.22
CA ASP A 124 -10.49 -8.63 -4.13
C ASP A 124 -11.94 -8.26 -4.52
N GLN A 125 -12.63 -9.23 -5.07
CA GLN A 125 -13.96 -9.03 -5.63
C GLN A 125 -15.00 -8.59 -4.58
N LYS A 126 -14.87 -9.08 -3.35
CA LYS A 126 -15.81 -8.74 -2.27
C LYS A 126 -15.68 -7.27 -1.88
N THR A 127 -14.45 -6.80 -1.63
CA THR A 127 -14.18 -5.39 -1.29
C THR A 127 -14.63 -4.45 -2.40
N LEU A 128 -14.33 -4.78 -3.68
CA LEU A 128 -14.79 -3.97 -4.80
C LEU A 128 -16.33 -3.95 -4.93
N SER A 129 -16.99 -5.07 -4.66
CA SER A 129 -18.45 -5.14 -4.67
C SER A 129 -19.08 -4.32 -3.55
N GLU A 130 -18.50 -4.33 -2.36
CA GLU A 130 -18.91 -3.50 -1.24
C GLU A 130 -18.75 -2.02 -1.57
N MET A 131 -17.58 -1.59 -2.09
CA MET A 131 -17.36 -0.22 -2.56
C MET A 131 -18.39 0.20 -3.62
N ALA A 132 -18.63 -0.64 -4.62
CA ALA A 132 -19.59 -0.33 -5.68
C ALA A 132 -21.03 -0.24 -5.15
N ALA A 133 -21.38 -1.05 -4.15
CA ALA A 133 -22.69 -1.04 -3.51
C ALA A 133 -22.93 0.23 -2.67
N CYS A 134 -21.91 0.78 -2.04
CA CYS A 134 -22.01 2.06 -1.32
C CYS A 134 -22.36 3.24 -2.23
N CYS A 135 -22.02 3.17 -3.52
CA CYS A 135 -22.26 4.24 -4.47
C CYS A 135 -22.75 3.71 -5.84
N PRO A 136 -23.95 3.11 -5.91
CA PRO A 136 -24.40 2.39 -7.10
C PRO A 136 -24.55 3.27 -8.34
N LYS A 137 -24.85 4.55 -8.17
CA LYS A 137 -25.06 5.53 -9.25
C LYS A 137 -23.80 6.30 -9.64
N ALA A 138 -22.70 6.13 -8.89
CA ALA A 138 -21.48 6.86 -9.18
C ALA A 138 -20.81 6.39 -10.47
N ARG A 139 -20.11 7.30 -11.14
CA ARG A 139 -19.12 6.97 -12.17
C ARG A 139 -17.90 6.35 -11.47
N LYS A 140 -17.47 5.18 -11.92
CA LYS A 140 -16.42 4.41 -11.24
C LYS A 140 -15.33 3.97 -12.22
N THR A 141 -14.08 4.38 -11.94
CA THR A 141 -12.88 3.94 -12.66
C THR A 141 -11.99 3.13 -11.72
N LEU A 142 -11.43 2.05 -12.23
CA LEU A 142 -10.42 1.24 -11.54
C LEU A 142 -9.11 1.24 -12.34
N ILE A 143 -7.99 1.43 -11.64
CA ILE A 143 -6.65 1.20 -12.18
C ILE A 143 -6.01 0.09 -11.34
N THR A 144 -5.66 -1.02 -11.97
CA THR A 144 -5.12 -2.21 -11.28
C THR A 144 -4.20 -3.01 -12.21
N ARG A 145 -3.57 -4.04 -11.71
CA ARG A 145 -2.75 -4.95 -12.52
C ARG A 145 -3.63 -5.81 -13.44
N HIS A 146 -3.17 -6.09 -14.66
CA HIS A 146 -3.87 -6.99 -15.60
C HIS A 146 -4.27 -8.33 -14.95
N ALA A 147 -3.33 -8.97 -14.26
CA ALA A 147 -3.55 -10.25 -13.59
C ALA A 147 -4.63 -10.23 -12.49
N SER A 148 -4.99 -9.05 -11.99
CA SER A 148 -6.01 -8.91 -10.95
C SER A 148 -7.42 -8.75 -11.51
N VAL A 149 -7.58 -8.46 -12.81
CA VAL A 149 -8.88 -8.17 -13.43
C VAL A 149 -9.65 -9.46 -13.71
N LYS A 150 -10.94 -9.47 -13.31
CA LYS A 150 -11.91 -10.54 -13.59
C LYS A 150 -13.12 -9.96 -14.32
N ASN A 151 -13.96 -10.83 -14.91
CA ASN A 151 -15.18 -10.40 -15.60
C ASN A 151 -16.12 -9.60 -14.68
N GLU A 152 -16.25 -10.01 -13.42
CA GLU A 152 -17.05 -9.33 -12.42
C GLU A 152 -16.48 -7.92 -12.14
N THR A 153 -15.16 -7.76 -12.14
CA THR A 153 -14.48 -6.47 -11.94
C THR A 153 -14.89 -5.48 -13.03
N LEU A 154 -14.88 -5.93 -14.30
CA LEU A 154 -15.28 -5.09 -15.44
C LEU A 154 -16.72 -4.58 -15.33
N SER A 155 -17.63 -5.36 -14.76
CA SER A 155 -19.04 -4.99 -14.60
C SER A 155 -19.29 -3.98 -13.47
N LEU A 156 -18.41 -3.93 -12.46
CA LEU A 156 -18.55 -3.03 -11.29
C LEU A 156 -18.11 -1.59 -11.60
N PHE A 157 -17.16 -1.41 -12.53
CA PHE A 157 -16.54 -0.11 -12.82
C PHE A 157 -17.01 0.41 -14.19
N ASN A 158 -18.12 1.16 -14.16
CA ASN A 158 -18.88 1.62 -15.34
C ASN A 158 -18.18 2.71 -16.17
N ASP A 159 -17.09 3.31 -15.68
CA ASP A 159 -16.28 4.31 -16.42
C ASP A 159 -14.90 3.75 -16.81
N GLY A 160 -14.74 2.43 -16.69
CA GLY A 160 -13.62 1.66 -17.21
C GLY A 160 -12.67 1.09 -16.16
N VAL A 161 -12.03 0.01 -16.56
CA VAL A 161 -10.93 -0.64 -15.85
C VAL A 161 -9.67 -0.48 -16.68
N TYR A 162 -8.59 -0.10 -16.05
CA TYR A 162 -7.31 0.20 -16.70
C TYR A 162 -6.17 -0.57 -16.00
N ALA A 163 -5.14 -0.89 -16.78
CA ALA A 163 -3.94 -1.53 -16.27
C ALA A 163 -2.69 -0.91 -16.90
N PRO A 164 -1.51 -1.03 -16.26
CA PRO A 164 -0.26 -0.59 -16.87
C PRO A 164 -0.04 -1.26 -18.22
N LYS A 165 0.40 -0.50 -19.22
CA LYS A 165 0.80 -1.06 -20.51
C LYS A 165 2.02 -1.94 -20.33
N GLU A 166 2.00 -3.12 -20.97
CA GLU A 166 3.21 -3.88 -21.21
C GLU A 166 4.05 -3.11 -22.23
N VAL A 167 5.14 -2.49 -21.76
CA VAL A 167 6.08 -1.80 -22.66
C VAL A 167 6.87 -2.85 -23.41
N LEU A 168 6.40 -3.22 -24.59
CA LEU A 168 7.18 -3.93 -25.59
C LEU A 168 8.21 -2.96 -26.17
N THR A 169 9.37 -2.82 -25.53
CA THR A 169 10.49 -2.12 -26.12
C THR A 169 11.17 -3.05 -27.12
N ASP A 170 10.85 -2.87 -28.42
CA ASP A 170 11.72 -3.31 -29.49
C ASP A 170 13.06 -2.57 -29.39
N LYS A 171 14.09 -3.33 -29.05
CA LYS A 171 15.54 -3.02 -29.13
C LYS A 171 16.16 -2.17 -28.04
N VAL A 172 17.04 -2.87 -27.31
CA VAL A 172 18.25 -2.39 -26.60
C VAL A 172 18.03 -1.66 -25.26
N GLU A 173 18.51 -2.36 -24.23
CA GLU A 173 18.69 -1.96 -22.83
C GLU A 173 17.48 -2.11 -21.91
N LYS A 174 17.43 -3.26 -21.24
CA LYS A 174 16.65 -3.61 -20.04
C LYS A 174 15.21 -3.14 -20.06
N ASP A 175 14.31 -4.07 -20.27
CA ASP A 175 12.87 -3.90 -20.07
C ASP A 175 12.59 -3.31 -18.68
N ILE A 176 12.31 -2.01 -18.63
CA ILE A 176 11.80 -1.39 -17.41
C ILE A 176 10.30 -1.68 -17.38
N VAL A 177 9.95 -2.80 -16.76
CA VAL A 177 8.56 -3.06 -16.39
C VAL A 177 8.21 -2.07 -15.27
N VAL A 178 7.43 -1.07 -15.58
CA VAL A 178 6.85 -0.18 -14.56
C VAL A 178 5.63 -0.90 -13.99
N ASP A 179 5.73 -1.34 -12.74
CA ASP A 179 4.62 -1.97 -12.04
C ASP A 179 3.84 -0.94 -11.23
N LEU A 180 2.56 -1.23 -11.00
CA LEU A 180 1.68 -0.42 -10.18
C LEU A 180 1.86 -0.79 -8.72
N HIS A 181 2.16 0.21 -7.88
CA HIS A 181 2.24 0.01 -6.44
C HIS A 181 1.43 1.04 -5.63
N GLU A 182 0.88 2.04 -6.28
CA GLU A 182 0.05 3.07 -5.64
C GLU A 182 -1.23 2.48 -5.04
N LYS A 183 -1.65 3.03 -3.91
CA LYS A 183 -2.95 2.82 -3.32
C LYS A 183 -3.57 4.18 -3.09
N VAL A 184 -4.51 4.51 -3.98
CA VAL A 184 -5.18 5.81 -4.01
C VAL A 184 -6.67 5.61 -4.24
N TYR A 185 -7.47 6.32 -3.45
CA TYR A 185 -8.91 6.36 -3.60
C TYR A 185 -9.33 7.83 -3.75
N PHE A 186 -9.81 8.19 -4.91
CA PHE A 186 -10.43 9.50 -5.16
C PHE A 186 -11.93 9.35 -5.16
N ILE A 187 -12.62 10.13 -4.33
CA ILE A 187 -14.07 10.10 -4.22
C ILE A 187 -14.57 11.54 -4.29
N ARG A 188 -15.57 11.77 -5.13
CA ARG A 188 -16.31 13.03 -5.17
C ARG A 188 -17.69 12.83 -4.58
N SER A 189 -18.00 13.57 -3.54
CA SER A 189 -19.25 13.39 -2.82
C SER A 189 -19.92 14.71 -2.45
N TYR A 190 -21.21 14.64 -2.16
CA TYR A 190 -21.96 15.74 -1.59
C TYR A 190 -21.82 15.76 -0.06
N GLU A 191 -21.59 16.94 0.50
CA GLU A 191 -21.72 17.24 1.91
C GLU A 191 -22.78 18.34 2.06
N GLY A 192 -24.02 17.97 2.33
CA GLY A 192 -25.15 18.88 2.24
C GLY A 192 -25.37 19.39 0.83
N ASN A 193 -25.25 20.74 0.63
CA ASN A 193 -25.40 21.38 -0.68
C ASN A 193 -24.07 21.64 -1.41
N LEU A 194 -22.96 21.22 -0.82
CA LEU A 194 -21.62 21.43 -1.37
C LEU A 194 -21.04 20.10 -1.85
N THR A 195 -20.17 20.19 -2.83
CA THR A 195 -19.43 19.04 -3.37
C THR A 195 -17.96 19.17 -3.00
N TYR A 196 -17.41 18.09 -2.48
CA TYR A 196 -15.99 17.98 -2.14
C TYR A 196 -15.35 16.80 -2.84
N ASN A 197 -14.04 16.91 -3.01
CA ASN A 197 -13.18 15.81 -3.40
C ASN A 197 -12.46 15.29 -2.15
N HIS A 198 -12.39 13.98 -2.06
CA HIS A 198 -11.70 13.24 -1.01
C HIS A 198 -10.63 12.38 -1.68
N LEU A 199 -9.40 12.55 -1.28
CA LEU A 199 -8.27 11.74 -1.74
C LEU A 199 -7.71 10.97 -0.56
N TYR A 200 -7.76 9.66 -0.64
CA TYR A 200 -7.10 8.79 0.32
C TYR A 200 -5.87 8.18 -0.33
N LEU A 201 -4.75 8.21 0.35
CA LEU A 201 -3.50 7.62 -0.10
C LEU A 201 -2.73 6.98 1.05
N GLY A 202 -1.99 5.93 0.77
CA GLY A 202 -1.22 5.21 1.79
C GLY A 202 -0.90 3.78 1.39
N SER A 203 -0.88 2.87 2.36
CA SER A 203 -0.45 1.50 2.15
C SER A 203 -1.60 0.51 1.89
N THR A 204 -2.85 0.88 2.14
CA THR A 204 -4.01 -0.02 2.12
C THR A 204 -4.45 -0.39 0.71
N ASN A 205 -4.32 -1.66 0.34
CA ASN A 205 -4.88 -2.19 -0.91
C ASN A 205 -6.41 -2.33 -0.85
N ALA A 206 -7.07 -2.32 -2.03
CA ALA A 206 -8.51 -2.56 -2.15
C ALA A 206 -8.85 -4.05 -1.93
N THR A 207 -8.49 -4.55 -0.77
CA THR A 207 -8.71 -5.93 -0.34
C THR A 207 -9.24 -5.97 1.08
N ARG A 208 -9.98 -7.04 1.40
CA ARG A 208 -10.47 -7.27 2.76
C ARG A 208 -9.32 -7.32 3.78
N ASN A 209 -8.21 -7.96 3.43
CA ASN A 209 -7.05 -8.00 4.31
C ASN A 209 -6.47 -6.61 4.55
N GLY A 210 -6.44 -5.75 3.52
CA GLY A 210 -5.97 -4.36 3.64
C GLY A 210 -6.80 -3.55 4.63
N PHE A 211 -8.14 -3.69 4.60
CA PHE A 211 -9.02 -2.90 5.48
C PHE A 211 -9.24 -3.53 6.85
N ASP A 212 -9.27 -4.87 6.96
CA ASP A 212 -9.77 -5.54 8.19
C ASP A 212 -8.66 -6.25 8.99
N ARG A 213 -7.48 -6.53 8.42
CA ARG A 213 -6.50 -7.43 9.04
C ARG A 213 -5.06 -6.93 9.08
N ASN A 214 -4.61 -6.29 8.00
CA ASN A 214 -3.25 -5.79 7.93
C ASN A 214 -3.12 -4.51 8.75
N VAL A 215 -1.91 -4.29 9.26
CA VAL A 215 -1.57 -2.97 9.82
C VAL A 215 -1.20 -2.06 8.66
N GLU A 216 -2.09 -1.13 8.36
CA GLU A 216 -2.01 -0.21 7.23
C GLU A 216 -2.24 1.22 7.70
N PHE A 217 -2.00 2.17 6.82
CA PHE A 217 -2.22 3.58 7.11
C PHE A 217 -2.71 4.33 5.86
N LEU A 218 -3.81 5.07 6.00
CA LEU A 218 -4.31 5.99 4.99
C LEU A 218 -4.26 7.43 5.51
N LEU A 219 -3.82 8.32 4.65
CA LEU A 219 -3.99 9.75 4.80
C LEU A 219 -5.18 10.17 3.95
N HIS A 220 -6.15 10.82 4.55
CA HIS A 220 -7.26 11.46 3.87
C HIS A 220 -6.96 12.94 3.66
N LEU A 221 -7.18 13.43 2.44
CA LEU A 221 -7.04 14.82 2.04
C LEU A 221 -8.37 15.27 1.43
N ARG A 222 -8.93 16.38 1.93
CA ARG A 222 -10.20 16.93 1.48
C ARG A 222 -9.99 18.28 0.84
N PHE A 223 -10.69 18.55 -0.25
CA PHE A 223 -10.61 19.83 -0.94
C PHE A 223 -11.88 20.14 -1.76
N ALA A 224 -12.10 21.42 -1.99
CA ALA A 224 -13.27 21.89 -2.71
C ALA A 224 -13.28 21.37 -4.15
N SER A 225 -14.46 20.97 -4.64
CA SER A 225 -14.64 20.32 -5.94
C SER A 225 -14.26 21.18 -7.14
N TYR A 226 -14.24 22.51 -7.00
CA TYR A 226 -13.82 23.42 -8.08
C TYR A 226 -12.31 23.41 -8.33
N LYS A 227 -11.49 22.89 -7.40
CA LYS A 227 -10.02 22.83 -7.54
C LYS A 227 -9.57 21.79 -8.54
N THR A 228 -10.29 20.67 -8.64
CA THR A 228 -10.16 19.70 -9.73
C THR A 228 -11.47 18.97 -9.96
N SER A 229 -11.74 18.57 -11.21
CA SER A 229 -12.88 17.71 -11.55
C SER A 229 -12.42 16.24 -11.60
N TYR A 230 -13.38 15.32 -11.55
CA TYR A 230 -13.13 13.91 -11.78
C TYR A 230 -12.49 13.67 -13.16
N ASP A 231 -13.05 14.26 -14.21
CA ASP A 231 -12.54 14.08 -15.57
C ASP A 231 -11.12 14.61 -15.73
N LYS A 232 -10.78 15.71 -15.04
CA LYS A 232 -9.42 16.24 -15.02
C LYS A 232 -8.47 15.27 -14.27
N PHE A 233 -8.84 14.84 -13.06
CA PHE A 233 -8.04 13.91 -12.27
C PHE A 233 -7.82 12.59 -13.01
N ARG A 234 -8.90 12.00 -13.53
CA ARG A 234 -8.86 10.79 -14.34
C ARG A 234 -8.05 10.98 -15.63
N GLY A 235 -8.26 12.09 -16.34
CA GLY A 235 -7.59 12.40 -17.60
C GLY A 235 -6.08 12.63 -17.46
N GLU A 236 -5.61 13.15 -16.34
CA GLU A 236 -4.17 13.27 -16.04
C GLU A 236 -3.53 11.89 -15.79
N LEU A 237 -4.29 10.93 -15.26
CA LEU A 237 -3.82 9.56 -15.03
C LEU A 237 -3.91 8.70 -16.31
N ILE A 238 -5.02 8.83 -17.04
CA ILE A 238 -5.41 7.96 -18.17
C ILE A 238 -5.55 8.83 -19.43
N HIS A 239 -4.47 9.55 -19.79
CA HIS A 239 -4.48 10.34 -21.02
C HIS A 239 -4.29 9.43 -22.25
N GLU A 240 -4.94 9.79 -23.35
CA GLU A 240 -4.74 9.11 -24.63
C GLU A 240 -3.45 9.60 -25.30
N GLY A 241 -2.64 8.68 -25.80
CA GLY A 241 -1.43 9.01 -26.54
C GLY A 241 -0.34 7.95 -26.45
N LYS A 242 0.80 8.21 -27.10
CA LYS A 242 1.96 7.28 -27.10
C LYS A 242 2.61 7.17 -25.72
N ASP A 243 2.56 8.25 -24.95
CA ASP A 243 3.16 8.32 -23.60
C ASP A 243 2.17 7.93 -22.49
N CYS A 244 1.00 7.40 -22.84
CA CYS A 244 0.02 6.90 -21.89
C CYS A 244 0.55 5.66 -21.18
N MET A 245 0.58 5.68 -19.84
CA MET A 245 1.08 4.55 -19.03
C MET A 245 0.05 3.44 -18.85
N PHE A 246 -1.23 3.74 -19.02
CA PHE A 246 -2.32 2.81 -18.77
C PHE A 246 -3.11 2.53 -20.06
N GLU A 247 -3.63 1.32 -20.18
CA GLU A 247 -4.55 0.90 -21.24
C GLU A 247 -5.86 0.38 -20.67
N GLN A 248 -6.94 0.56 -21.41
CA GLN A 248 -8.25 0.08 -20.99
C GLN A 248 -8.35 -1.44 -21.16
N VAL A 249 -8.71 -2.12 -20.09
CA VAL A 249 -9.00 -3.56 -20.11
C VAL A 249 -10.48 -3.75 -20.46
N THR A 250 -10.77 -4.21 -21.67
CA THR A 250 -12.14 -4.42 -22.17
C THR A 250 -12.59 -5.88 -22.09
N ALA A 251 -11.65 -6.80 -21.94
CA ALA A 251 -11.91 -8.23 -21.78
C ALA A 251 -10.84 -8.85 -20.90
N VAL A 252 -11.22 -9.84 -20.12
CA VAL A 252 -10.24 -10.65 -19.39
C VAL A 252 -9.54 -11.54 -20.38
N PRO A 253 -8.19 -11.62 -20.39
CA PRO A 253 -7.47 -12.52 -21.26
C PRO A 253 -7.98 -13.96 -21.08
N THR A 254 -8.43 -14.57 -22.17
CA THR A 254 -8.96 -15.95 -22.17
C THR A 254 -7.89 -17.01 -21.89
N ASP A 255 -6.62 -16.60 -21.89
CA ASP A 255 -5.48 -17.47 -21.64
C ASP A 255 -5.05 -17.54 -20.15
N ILE A 256 -5.74 -16.83 -19.27
CA ILE A 256 -5.74 -17.26 -17.87
C ILE A 256 -6.74 -18.44 -17.80
N LYS A 257 -6.40 -19.57 -18.40
CA LYS A 257 -6.80 -20.85 -17.82
C LYS A 257 -6.56 -20.67 -16.33
N ASP A 258 -7.57 -20.96 -15.49
CA ASP A 258 -7.31 -21.32 -14.11
C ASP A 258 -6.05 -22.17 -14.19
N GLN A 259 -4.90 -21.58 -13.86
CA GLN A 259 -3.67 -22.33 -13.89
C GLN A 259 -3.92 -23.32 -12.76
N GLU A 260 -4.39 -24.52 -13.16
CA GLU A 260 -4.15 -25.69 -12.34
C GLU A 260 -2.70 -25.53 -11.94
N ASN A 261 -2.48 -25.25 -10.65
CA ASN A 261 -1.19 -24.93 -10.06
C ASN A 261 -0.10 -25.63 -10.85
N THR A 262 0.71 -24.86 -11.59
CA THR A 262 1.82 -25.49 -12.29
C THR A 262 2.61 -26.28 -11.24
N PRO A 263 3.23 -27.40 -11.58
CA PRO A 263 4.04 -28.15 -10.63
C PRO A 263 4.96 -27.23 -9.82
N ASP A 264 5.55 -26.21 -10.44
CA ASP A 264 6.42 -25.22 -9.85
C ASP A 264 5.69 -24.32 -8.85
N GLU A 265 4.50 -23.84 -9.19
CA GLU A 265 3.68 -23.02 -8.25
C GLU A 265 3.29 -23.81 -7.01
N LEU A 266 3.00 -25.11 -7.16
CA LEU A 266 2.73 -25.98 -6.03
C LEU A 266 3.97 -26.13 -5.15
N GLN A 267 5.17 -26.29 -5.74
CA GLN A 267 6.43 -26.37 -5.00
C GLN A 267 6.72 -25.08 -4.26
N LEU A 268 6.51 -23.90 -4.87
CA LEU A 268 6.67 -22.60 -4.23
C LEU A 268 5.69 -22.41 -3.05
N ARG A 269 4.43 -22.79 -3.20
CA ARG A 269 3.44 -22.75 -2.12
C ARG A 269 3.81 -23.67 -0.95
N LEU A 270 4.33 -24.87 -1.25
CA LEU A 270 4.83 -25.78 -0.22
C LEU A 270 6.04 -25.19 0.50
N ALA A 271 6.97 -24.58 -0.24
CA ALA A 271 8.14 -23.91 0.32
C ALA A 271 7.72 -22.81 1.30
N ILE A 272 6.82 -21.91 0.90
CA ILE A 272 6.28 -20.83 1.76
C ILE A 272 5.62 -21.44 3.01
N ALA A 273 4.76 -22.43 2.83
CA ALA A 273 4.06 -23.10 3.95
C ALA A 273 4.98 -23.89 4.87
N SER A 274 6.21 -24.19 4.45
CA SER A 274 7.21 -24.89 5.27
C SER A 274 7.91 -23.97 6.25
N ILE A 275 8.10 -22.69 5.92
CA ILE A 275 8.81 -21.70 6.75
C ILE A 275 8.02 -21.45 8.04
N GLN A 276 8.66 -21.68 9.18
CA GLN A 276 8.03 -21.54 10.50
C GLN A 276 8.48 -20.27 11.22
N LYS A 277 9.77 -19.99 11.16
CA LYS A 277 10.38 -18.83 11.83
C LYS A 277 11.71 -18.47 11.19
N ALA A 278 12.12 -17.22 11.38
CA ALA A 278 13.47 -16.75 11.14
C ALA A 278 14.14 -16.37 12.46
N GLU A 279 15.40 -16.71 12.62
CA GLU A 279 16.23 -16.24 13.75
C GLU A 279 17.36 -15.38 13.21
N ILE A 280 17.55 -14.20 13.83
CA ILE A 280 18.63 -13.28 13.49
C ILE A 280 19.60 -13.27 14.67
N LYS A 281 20.89 -13.50 14.37
CA LYS A 281 21.98 -13.39 15.35
C LYS A 281 22.99 -12.36 14.86
N GLN A 282 23.36 -11.43 15.73
CA GLN A 282 24.40 -10.44 15.46
C GLN A 282 25.78 -10.96 15.90
N HIS A 283 26.75 -10.81 15.00
CA HIS A 283 28.15 -11.17 15.25
C HIS A 283 29.04 -9.96 14.87
N GLY A 284 29.34 -9.10 15.86
CA GLY A 284 30.04 -7.84 15.61
C GLY A 284 29.19 -6.90 14.76
N GLU A 285 29.69 -6.52 13.60
CA GLU A 285 28.99 -5.66 12.63
C GLU A 285 28.16 -6.45 11.61
N CYS A 286 28.28 -7.77 11.60
CA CYS A 286 27.56 -8.65 10.68
C CYS A 286 26.41 -9.39 11.37
N TYR A 287 25.49 -9.90 10.54
CA TYR A 287 24.33 -10.65 10.97
C TYR A 287 24.29 -12.04 10.30
N THR A 288 23.67 -12.96 10.98
CA THR A 288 23.32 -14.29 10.44
C THR A 288 21.82 -14.46 10.57
N ILE A 289 21.15 -14.81 9.47
CA ILE A 289 19.72 -15.15 9.45
C ILE A 289 19.60 -16.65 9.20
N THR A 290 18.84 -17.34 10.04
CA THR A 290 18.49 -18.74 9.85
C THR A 290 16.98 -18.89 9.70
N LEU A 291 16.56 -19.44 8.57
CA LEU A 291 15.17 -19.81 8.31
C LEU A 291 14.95 -21.26 8.72
N PHE A 292 14.03 -21.49 9.61
CA PHE A 292 13.65 -22.83 10.07
C PHE A 292 12.38 -23.29 9.35
N CYS A 293 12.48 -24.43 8.67
CA CYS A 293 11.39 -25.00 7.90
C CYS A 293 10.92 -26.33 8.50
N LYS A 294 9.63 -26.60 8.37
CA LYS A 294 9.06 -27.89 8.78
C LYS A 294 9.35 -28.95 7.72
N LYS A 295 10.18 -29.96 8.08
CA LYS A 295 10.61 -31.03 7.17
C LYS A 295 9.47 -31.70 6.39
N THR A 296 8.35 -31.95 7.05
CA THR A 296 7.18 -32.63 6.45
C THR A 296 6.42 -31.77 5.40
N ARG A 297 6.81 -30.51 5.22
CA ARG A 297 6.21 -29.57 4.28
C ARG A 297 7.21 -29.02 3.27
N LEU A 298 8.48 -29.42 3.35
CA LEU A 298 9.46 -29.03 2.34
C LEU A 298 9.02 -29.53 0.96
N PRO A 299 9.25 -28.72 -0.09
CA PRO A 299 8.97 -29.13 -1.47
C PRO A 299 9.78 -30.38 -1.84
N LYS A 300 9.30 -31.13 -2.84
CA LYS A 300 10.00 -32.33 -3.34
C LYS A 300 11.11 -31.96 -4.33
N GLU A 301 10.99 -30.82 -4.98
CA GLU A 301 11.96 -30.28 -5.90
C GLU A 301 12.83 -29.24 -5.19
N ASP A 302 14.01 -28.99 -5.71
CA ASP A 302 14.91 -27.99 -5.15
C ASP A 302 14.34 -26.60 -5.37
N VAL A 303 13.98 -25.94 -4.27
CA VAL A 303 13.57 -24.53 -4.29
C VAL A 303 14.74 -23.68 -3.82
N ILE A 304 15.13 -22.74 -4.63
CA ILE A 304 16.16 -21.76 -4.35
C ILE A 304 15.52 -20.60 -3.57
N ILE A 305 16.23 -20.11 -2.55
CA ILE A 305 15.81 -18.96 -1.75
C ILE A 305 16.98 -18.01 -1.52
N TYR A 306 16.71 -16.71 -1.62
CA TYR A 306 17.67 -15.66 -1.27
C TYR A 306 16.96 -14.41 -0.77
N PRO A 307 17.62 -13.58 0.09
CA PRO A 307 17.07 -12.29 0.51
C PRO A 307 16.90 -11.34 -0.68
N LEU A 308 15.79 -10.62 -0.74
CA LEU A 308 15.51 -9.69 -1.83
C LEU A 308 16.66 -8.67 -2.00
N GLY A 309 17.16 -8.54 -3.23
CA GLY A 309 18.31 -7.69 -3.56
C GLY A 309 19.68 -8.36 -3.33
N CYS A 310 19.74 -9.59 -2.80
CA CYS A 310 20.97 -10.32 -2.51
C CYS A 310 21.05 -11.65 -3.25
N GLN A 311 20.82 -11.67 -4.57
CA GLN A 311 20.82 -12.89 -5.39
C GLN A 311 22.12 -13.71 -5.27
N ALA A 312 23.27 -13.04 -5.08
CA ALA A 312 24.54 -13.73 -4.86
C ALA A 312 24.58 -14.62 -3.60
N MET A 313 23.60 -14.52 -2.72
CA MET A 313 23.43 -15.32 -1.52
C MET A 313 22.42 -16.48 -1.69
N GLU A 314 22.07 -16.83 -2.92
CA GLU A 314 21.12 -17.90 -3.19
C GLU A 314 21.53 -19.23 -2.54
N LYS A 315 20.54 -19.94 -2.02
CA LYS A 315 20.69 -21.26 -1.37
C LYS A 315 19.48 -22.12 -1.62
N THR A 316 19.66 -23.42 -1.62
CA THR A 316 18.54 -24.36 -1.60
C THR A 316 17.82 -24.29 -0.26
N LEU A 317 16.50 -24.23 -0.28
CA LEU A 317 15.66 -24.23 0.92
C LEU A 317 15.73 -25.60 1.61
N THR A 318 16.15 -25.60 2.89
CA THR A 318 16.30 -26.79 3.73
C THR A 318 15.62 -26.60 5.09
N GLU A 319 15.68 -27.58 5.97
CA GLU A 319 15.15 -27.47 7.33
C GLU A 319 15.75 -26.30 8.14
N GLY A 320 16.97 -25.85 7.77
CA GLY A 320 17.69 -24.76 8.43
C GLY A 320 18.56 -23.99 7.45
N THR A 321 17.95 -23.21 6.53
CA THR A 321 18.70 -22.39 5.58
C THR A 321 19.26 -21.14 6.27
N THR A 322 20.57 -20.96 6.19
CA THR A 322 21.29 -19.90 6.93
C THR A 322 22.03 -18.96 5.97
N PHE A 323 21.81 -17.67 6.12
CA PHE A 323 22.53 -16.59 5.43
C PHE A 323 23.49 -15.94 6.41
N GLU A 324 24.78 -16.03 6.13
CA GLU A 324 25.86 -15.55 7.01
C GLU A 324 26.48 -14.26 6.48
N LYS A 325 27.16 -13.52 7.36
CA LYS A 325 27.93 -12.30 7.03
C LYS A 325 27.09 -11.23 6.35
N MET A 326 25.82 -11.13 6.71
CA MET A 326 24.94 -10.07 6.18
C MET A 326 25.27 -8.74 6.86
N GLU A 327 25.39 -7.70 6.08
CA GLU A 327 25.46 -6.33 6.59
C GLU A 327 24.07 -5.84 7.02
N LEU A 328 23.98 -4.82 7.84
CA LEU A 328 22.70 -4.26 8.29
C LEU A 328 21.81 -3.85 7.10
N ALA A 329 22.39 -3.32 6.03
CA ALA A 329 21.69 -2.91 4.81
C ALA A 329 21.12 -4.10 4.00
N MET A 330 21.60 -5.32 4.23
CA MET A 330 21.12 -6.55 3.56
C MET A 330 20.00 -7.24 4.33
N LEU A 331 19.71 -6.82 5.57
CA LEU A 331 18.62 -7.38 6.35
C LEU A 331 17.29 -6.99 5.74
N THR A 332 16.49 -7.98 5.38
CA THR A 332 15.17 -7.82 4.78
C THR A 332 14.20 -8.88 5.29
N GLU A 333 12.93 -8.54 5.35
CA GLU A 333 11.84 -9.49 5.60
C GLU A 333 11.39 -10.20 4.30
N PHE A 334 11.87 -9.75 3.13
CA PHE A 334 11.46 -10.26 1.83
C PHE A 334 12.50 -11.21 1.27
N TYR A 335 12.01 -12.35 0.78
CA TYR A 335 12.83 -13.38 0.15
C TYR A 335 12.27 -13.72 -1.23
N VAL A 336 13.15 -13.97 -2.16
CA VAL A 336 12.81 -14.54 -3.47
C VAL A 336 12.88 -16.05 -3.36
N LEU A 337 11.87 -16.71 -3.92
CA LEU A 337 11.79 -18.17 -4.06
C LEU A 337 11.69 -18.49 -5.55
N ALA A 338 12.48 -19.42 -6.03
CA ALA A 338 12.42 -19.94 -7.39
C ALA A 338 12.56 -21.46 -7.36
N VAL A 339 11.87 -22.16 -8.28
CA VAL A 339 12.13 -23.58 -8.50
C VAL A 339 13.43 -23.68 -9.28
N GLY A 340 14.37 -24.48 -8.80
CA GLY A 340 15.64 -24.73 -9.49
C GLY A 340 15.41 -25.52 -10.77
N ASP A 341 16.23 -25.24 -11.80
CA ASP A 341 16.28 -26.01 -13.04
C ASP A 341 16.86 -27.42 -12.79
#